data_3df954442b643cd15b0b261f076205f7
#
_entry.id   3df954442b643cd15b0b261f076205f7
#
_cell.length_a   1.000
_cell.length_b   1.000
_cell.length_c   1.000
_cell.angle_alpha   90.00
_cell.angle_beta   90.00
_cell.angle_gamma   90.00
#
_symmetry.space_group_name_H-M   'P 1'
#
loop_
_entity.id
_entity.type
_entity.pdbx_description
1 polymer ?
#
loop_
_entity_poly.entity_id
_entity_poly.type
_entity_poly.pdbx_seq_one_letter_code
_entity_poly.pdbx_strand_id
1 'polypeptide(L)'
;MTNRRHVPLVLAAATAVLVACNNSSTQLTSVPYGFLTFVAQKAGAGYTANAVGSFYDASGLSIPTANAPWDSCRMQAYSASSGTSLGTIFPSMNAGASIQVKVGTRTDSLFPQVVNTETQYKSRITAGIPYTPGDSVSVVIPGATGDFGYAAISFKAKTAEAFTVQPFVPPAVGSRLDLRWTPGQDLNNTMVFSFRYAGAGSDVLNQQVMCQYRDDGADSVPAKYIASWVSSPKQAWYASRVRTWVAPAGKGYFDFISTFDIPTPTAP
;
A
#
# COMPACT_ATOMS: atom_id res chain seq x y z
N MET A 1 -54.28 -44.40 19.44
CA MET A 1 -53.38 -45.34 18.76
C MET A 1 -52.47 -44.52 17.85
N THR A 2 -51.39 -44.21 18.40
CA THR A 2 -49.97 -44.42 18.04
C THR A 2 -49.42 -43.51 16.95
N ASN A 3 -48.87 -42.45 17.44
CA ASN A 3 -48.03 -41.57 16.63
C ASN A 3 -46.56 -41.72 17.13
N ARG A 4 -45.84 -42.65 16.53
CA ARG A 4 -44.39 -42.83 16.76
C ARG A 4 -43.75 -43.17 15.43
N ARG A 5 -43.06 -42.24 14.78
CA ARG A 5 -42.01 -42.60 13.79
C ARG A 5 -41.36 -41.39 13.06
N HIS A 6 -41.17 -40.22 13.67
CA HIS A 6 -40.46 -39.14 12.94
C HIS A 6 -39.25 -38.52 13.68
N VAL A 7 -38.77 -39.12 14.77
CA VAL A 7 -37.66 -38.54 15.55
C VAL A 7 -36.25 -38.91 15.07
N PRO A 8 -35.98 -40.05 14.39
CA PRO A 8 -34.57 -40.36 14.05
C PRO A 8 -34.04 -39.68 12.79
N LEU A 9 -34.89 -39.12 11.92
CA LEU A 9 -34.41 -38.55 10.66
C LEU A 9 -33.82 -37.13 10.81
N VAL A 10 -34.26 -36.37 11.81
CA VAL A 10 -33.78 -35.01 12.06
C VAL A 10 -32.39 -35.00 12.74
N LEU A 11 -32.12 -36.04 13.55
CA LEU A 11 -30.82 -36.14 14.24
C LEU A 11 -29.68 -36.55 13.29
N ALA A 12 -29.99 -37.37 12.28
CA ALA A 12 -29.00 -37.79 11.28
C ALA A 12 -28.59 -36.64 10.33
N ALA A 13 -29.53 -35.73 10.02
CA ALA A 13 -29.24 -34.57 9.19
C ALA A 13 -28.38 -33.54 9.92
N ALA A 14 -28.58 -33.36 11.23
CA ALA A 14 -27.80 -32.41 12.02
C ALA A 14 -26.34 -32.86 12.23
N THR A 15 -26.09 -34.16 12.34
CA THR A 15 -24.73 -34.73 12.45
C THR A 15 -23.96 -34.68 11.12
N ALA A 16 -24.64 -34.81 9.99
CA ALA A 16 -23.99 -34.69 8.68
C ALA A 16 -23.52 -33.26 8.37
N VAL A 17 -24.26 -32.26 8.84
CA VAL A 17 -23.88 -30.83 8.68
C VAL A 17 -22.67 -30.45 9.55
N LEU A 18 -22.56 -31.02 10.76
CA LEU A 18 -21.43 -30.77 11.64
C LEU A 18 -20.12 -31.42 11.17
N VAL A 19 -20.20 -32.54 10.46
CA VAL A 19 -19.02 -33.19 9.89
C VAL A 19 -18.56 -32.48 8.60
N ALA A 20 -19.48 -31.89 7.83
CA ALA A 20 -19.13 -31.09 6.64
C ALA A 20 -18.43 -29.75 6.99
N CYS A 21 -18.71 -29.17 8.17
CA CYS A 21 -18.02 -27.94 8.61
C CYS A 21 -16.64 -28.19 9.23
N ASN A 22 -16.29 -29.45 9.57
CA ASN A 22 -15.04 -29.74 10.25
C ASN A 22 -13.91 -30.25 9.32
N ASN A 23 -14.18 -30.41 8.02
CA ASN A 23 -13.21 -30.92 7.04
C ASN A 23 -12.73 -29.89 6.01
N SER A 24 -12.99 -28.62 6.22
CA SER A 24 -12.38 -27.56 5.41
C SER A 24 -11.32 -26.79 6.20
N SER A 25 -10.40 -27.48 6.87
CA SER A 25 -9.06 -26.97 6.99
C SER A 25 -8.41 -27.12 5.60
N THR A 26 -8.83 -26.34 4.64
CA THR A 26 -7.95 -25.99 3.54
C THR A 26 -6.75 -25.34 4.23
N GLN A 27 -5.68 -26.12 4.44
CA GLN A 27 -4.36 -25.54 4.61
C GLN A 27 -4.26 -24.53 3.47
N LEU A 28 -4.24 -23.25 3.81
CA LEU A 28 -3.97 -22.22 2.84
C LEU A 28 -2.59 -22.56 2.30
N THR A 29 -2.59 -23.22 1.15
CA THR A 29 -1.39 -23.45 0.36
C THR A 29 -0.73 -22.10 0.19
N SER A 30 0.61 -22.05 0.24
CA SER A 30 1.43 -20.87 -0.03
C SER A 30 0.71 -19.88 -0.97
N VAL A 31 0.51 -18.64 -0.51
CA VAL A 31 -0.08 -17.57 -1.31
C VAL A 31 1.05 -16.61 -1.66
N PRO A 32 1.68 -16.76 -2.85
CA PRO A 32 2.69 -15.84 -3.30
C PRO A 32 2.13 -14.41 -3.38
N TYR A 33 2.81 -13.49 -2.72
CA TYR A 33 2.48 -12.07 -2.77
C TYR A 33 3.71 -11.27 -3.17
N GLY A 34 3.58 -10.46 -4.20
CA GLY A 34 4.62 -9.59 -4.67
C GLY A 34 4.13 -8.15 -4.73
N PHE A 35 5.00 -7.22 -4.47
CA PHE A 35 4.73 -5.82 -4.76
C PHE A 35 5.96 -5.12 -5.31
N LEU A 36 5.72 -4.10 -6.12
CA LEU A 36 6.73 -3.17 -6.61
C LEU A 36 6.26 -1.75 -6.32
N THR A 37 7.03 -1.05 -5.52
CA THR A 37 6.83 0.38 -5.26
C THR A 37 7.62 1.20 -6.28
N PHE A 38 6.99 2.25 -6.78
CA PHE A 38 7.57 3.20 -7.73
C PHE A 38 7.34 4.61 -7.20
N VAL A 39 8.33 5.12 -6.46
CA VAL A 39 8.20 6.37 -5.69
C VAL A 39 8.85 7.51 -6.43
N ALA A 40 8.07 8.55 -6.74
CA ALA A 40 8.55 9.77 -7.35
C ALA A 40 9.42 10.59 -6.40
N GLN A 41 10.54 11.07 -6.94
CA GLN A 41 11.41 12.02 -6.26
C GLN A 41 11.71 13.20 -7.19
N LYS A 42 11.67 14.41 -6.66
CA LYS A 42 12.05 15.60 -7.43
C LYS A 42 13.56 15.62 -7.64
N ALA A 43 13.99 15.76 -8.88
CA ALA A 43 15.39 15.80 -9.28
C ALA A 43 15.63 17.00 -10.21
N GLY A 44 16.11 18.10 -9.65
CA GLY A 44 16.27 19.36 -10.39
C GLY A 44 14.94 19.86 -10.95
N ALA A 45 14.87 20.08 -12.26
CA ALA A 45 13.66 20.53 -12.96
C ALA A 45 12.69 19.35 -13.31
N GLY A 46 13.10 18.10 -13.11
CA GLY A 46 12.32 16.90 -13.47
C GLY A 46 12.06 16.00 -12.27
N TYR A 47 11.74 14.75 -12.60
CA TYR A 47 11.49 13.71 -11.60
C TYR A 47 12.28 12.45 -11.94
N THR A 48 12.69 11.75 -10.89
CA THR A 48 13.18 10.37 -10.96
C THR A 48 12.30 9.48 -10.09
N ALA A 49 12.30 8.20 -10.36
CA ALA A 49 11.63 7.23 -9.52
C ALA A 49 12.60 6.22 -8.95
N ASN A 50 12.42 5.90 -7.69
CA ASN A 50 13.01 4.74 -7.07
C ASN A 50 12.02 3.59 -7.17
N ALA A 51 12.48 2.48 -7.77
CA ALA A 51 11.70 1.26 -7.87
C ALA A 51 12.28 0.21 -6.91
N VAL A 52 11.43 -0.38 -6.09
CA VAL A 52 11.78 -1.46 -5.15
C VAL A 52 10.73 -2.54 -5.22
N GLY A 53 11.13 -3.77 -5.52
CA GLY A 53 10.27 -4.95 -5.52
C GLY A 53 10.56 -5.87 -4.34
N SER A 54 9.54 -6.48 -3.78
CA SER A 54 9.65 -7.50 -2.73
C SER A 54 8.61 -8.58 -2.95
N PHE A 55 8.96 -9.82 -2.65
CA PHE A 55 8.13 -11.00 -2.91
C PHE A 55 8.19 -11.93 -1.71
N TYR A 56 7.03 -12.41 -1.28
CA TYR A 56 6.87 -13.21 -0.07
C TYR A 56 5.92 -14.37 -0.27
N ASP A 57 6.13 -15.42 0.51
CA ASP A 57 5.11 -16.40 0.78
C ASP A 57 4.22 -15.90 1.93
N ALA A 58 3.08 -15.34 1.56
CA ALA A 58 2.12 -14.77 2.50
C ALA A 58 1.11 -15.83 3.00
N SER A 59 1.49 -17.10 3.10
CA SER A 59 0.63 -18.14 3.63
C SER A 59 0.17 -17.80 5.05
N GLY A 60 -1.13 -17.91 5.29
CA GLY A 60 -1.75 -17.56 6.58
C GLY A 60 -2.15 -16.10 6.76
N LEU A 61 -1.86 -15.21 5.79
CA LEU A 61 -2.42 -13.87 5.77
C LEU A 61 -3.73 -13.80 4.98
N SER A 62 -4.70 -13.10 5.55
CA SER A 62 -5.74 -12.48 4.72
C SER A 62 -5.10 -11.26 4.08
N ILE A 63 -4.70 -11.35 2.82
CA ILE A 63 -4.29 -10.18 2.07
C ILE A 63 -5.51 -9.26 2.03
N PRO A 64 -5.43 -8.04 2.55
CA PRO A 64 -6.55 -7.12 2.46
C PRO A 64 -6.79 -6.82 0.97
N THR A 65 -7.74 -7.51 0.37
CA THR A 65 -8.18 -7.23 -1.01
C THR A 65 -9.01 -5.96 -1.09
N ALA A 66 -9.40 -5.42 0.07
CA ALA A 66 -10.11 -4.16 0.16
C ALA A 66 -9.11 -3.05 0.41
N ASN A 67 -9.04 -2.09 -0.50
CA ASN A 67 -8.52 -0.77 -0.18
C ASN A 67 -9.21 -0.31 1.11
N ALA A 68 -8.44 0.32 2.02
CA ALA A 68 -9.07 0.99 3.15
C ALA A 68 -10.21 1.86 2.60
N PRO A 69 -11.38 1.92 3.29
CA PRO A 69 -12.49 2.67 2.77
C PRO A 69 -12.05 4.10 2.47
N TRP A 70 -12.34 4.55 1.26
CA TRP A 70 -12.13 5.95 0.91
C TRP A 70 -12.91 6.85 1.87
N ASP A 71 -12.49 8.09 1.96
CA ASP A 71 -13.09 9.13 2.80
C ASP A 71 -13.03 8.76 4.29
N SER A 72 -11.90 8.15 4.68
CA SER A 72 -11.66 7.67 6.04
C SER A 72 -10.37 8.20 6.62
N CYS A 73 -10.39 8.48 7.94
CA CYS A 73 -9.22 8.85 8.71
C CYS A 73 -9.00 7.88 9.86
N ARG A 74 -7.74 7.65 10.22
CA ARG A 74 -7.34 6.87 11.40
C ARG A 74 -6.20 7.54 12.13
N MET A 75 -6.19 7.38 13.45
CA MET A 75 -5.07 7.79 14.31
C MET A 75 -4.16 6.58 14.56
N GLN A 76 -2.86 6.81 14.54
CA GLN A 76 -1.87 5.78 14.84
C GLN A 76 -0.58 6.40 15.36
N ALA A 77 0.23 5.59 16.07
CA ALA A 77 1.59 5.97 16.43
C ALA A 77 2.42 6.22 15.15
N TYR A 78 3.33 7.17 15.23
CA TYR A 78 4.30 7.47 14.18
C TYR A 78 5.71 7.24 14.70
N SER A 79 6.53 6.59 13.91
CA SER A 79 7.98 6.53 14.12
C SER A 79 8.67 6.74 12.78
N ALA A 80 9.64 7.64 12.75
CA ALA A 80 10.40 7.91 11.53
C ALA A 80 11.26 6.71 11.07
N SER A 81 11.53 5.77 11.98
CA SER A 81 12.39 4.60 11.75
C SER A 81 11.64 3.28 11.60
N SER A 82 10.33 3.25 11.77
CA SER A 82 9.55 2.01 11.75
C SER A 82 9.07 1.64 10.33
N GLY A 83 9.98 1.23 9.47
CA GLY A 83 9.63 0.30 8.43
C GLY A 83 9.54 -1.09 9.05
N THR A 84 8.34 -1.63 9.29
CA THR A 84 8.22 -3.05 9.63
C THR A 84 8.64 -3.83 8.39
N SER A 85 9.77 -4.56 8.51
CA SER A 85 10.22 -5.46 7.47
C SER A 85 9.25 -6.64 7.40
N LEU A 86 8.53 -6.80 6.31
CA LEU A 86 7.65 -7.95 6.10
C LEU A 86 8.42 -9.27 6.06
N GLY A 87 9.70 -9.25 5.68
CA GLY A 87 10.57 -10.42 5.64
C GLY A 87 10.94 -11.00 7.01
N THR A 88 10.71 -10.26 8.10
CA THR A 88 10.79 -10.84 9.45
C THR A 88 9.58 -11.72 9.78
N ILE A 89 8.49 -11.59 9.02
CA ILE A 89 7.23 -12.30 9.23
C ILE A 89 7.03 -13.39 8.17
N PHE A 90 7.46 -13.13 6.93
CA PHE A 90 7.20 -14.00 5.77
C PHE A 90 8.50 -14.36 5.04
N PRO A 91 8.66 -15.63 4.62
CA PRO A 91 9.78 -16.02 3.79
C PRO A 91 9.80 -15.24 2.47
N SER A 92 10.99 -14.74 2.11
CA SER A 92 11.17 -14.09 0.81
C SER A 92 11.12 -15.10 -0.33
N MET A 93 10.49 -14.71 -1.43
CA MET A 93 10.41 -15.51 -2.66
C MET A 93 11.38 -14.98 -3.72
N ASN A 94 11.84 -15.88 -4.58
CA ASN A 94 12.69 -15.55 -5.70
C ASN A 94 11.85 -15.18 -6.93
N ALA A 95 11.98 -13.96 -7.42
CA ALA A 95 11.27 -13.47 -8.61
C ALA A 95 12.15 -13.49 -9.88
N GLY A 96 13.30 -14.16 -9.82
CA GLY A 96 14.25 -14.30 -10.93
C GLY A 96 15.52 -13.47 -10.76
N ALA A 97 16.40 -13.50 -11.76
CA ALA A 97 17.71 -12.86 -11.69
C ALA A 97 17.65 -11.32 -11.68
N SER A 98 16.64 -10.75 -12.33
CA SER A 98 16.38 -9.30 -12.32
C SER A 98 14.96 -9.01 -12.79
N ILE A 99 14.41 -7.89 -12.34
CA ILE A 99 13.12 -7.37 -12.78
C ILE A 99 13.41 -6.20 -13.72
N GLN A 100 12.78 -6.18 -14.89
CA GLN A 100 12.94 -5.07 -15.81
C GLN A 100 11.80 -4.06 -15.63
N VAL A 101 12.18 -2.79 -15.52
CA VAL A 101 11.25 -1.64 -15.43
C VAL A 101 11.55 -0.69 -16.57
N LYS A 102 10.57 -0.45 -17.44
CA LYS A 102 10.70 0.45 -18.58
C LYS A 102 9.72 1.60 -18.45
N VAL A 103 10.23 2.83 -18.53
CA VAL A 103 9.43 4.07 -18.55
C VAL A 103 9.83 4.90 -19.77
N GLY A 104 8.88 5.14 -20.65
CA GLY A 104 9.18 5.76 -21.95
C GLY A 104 10.19 4.95 -22.75
N THR A 105 11.32 5.56 -23.09
CA THR A 105 12.44 4.91 -23.80
C THR A 105 13.50 4.33 -22.88
N ARG A 106 13.40 4.54 -21.56
CA ARG A 106 14.41 4.12 -20.59
C ARG A 106 14.05 2.79 -19.97
N THR A 107 15.04 1.94 -19.81
CA THR A 107 14.92 0.64 -19.14
C THR A 107 15.94 0.58 -18.01
N ASP A 108 15.50 0.13 -16.85
CA ASP A 108 16.34 -0.22 -15.72
C ASP A 108 16.08 -1.66 -15.29
N SER A 109 17.07 -2.26 -14.65
CA SER A 109 17.00 -3.61 -14.10
C SER A 109 17.16 -3.56 -12.59
N LEU A 110 16.18 -4.10 -11.88
CA LEU A 110 16.24 -4.26 -10.44
C LEU A 110 16.86 -5.62 -10.12
N PHE A 111 17.88 -5.64 -9.30
CA PHE A 111 18.60 -6.86 -8.91
C PHE A 111 18.30 -7.24 -7.47
N PRO A 112 18.30 -8.54 -7.15
CA PRO A 112 18.08 -8.99 -5.78
C PRO A 112 19.24 -8.53 -4.89
N GLN A 113 18.88 -7.98 -3.73
CA GLN A 113 19.78 -7.55 -2.67
C GLN A 113 19.20 -8.00 -1.35
N VAL A 114 20.03 -8.53 -0.46
CA VAL A 114 19.60 -8.88 0.88
C VAL A 114 19.72 -7.66 1.80
N VAL A 115 18.59 -7.25 2.35
CA VAL A 115 18.49 -6.13 3.29
C VAL A 115 17.80 -6.63 4.55
N ASN A 116 18.48 -6.67 5.68
CA ASN A 116 17.92 -7.14 6.95
C ASN A 116 17.18 -8.49 6.85
N THR A 117 17.79 -9.50 6.23
CA THR A 117 17.23 -10.83 5.96
C THR A 117 16.18 -10.93 4.86
N GLU A 118 15.71 -9.82 4.29
CA GLU A 118 14.80 -9.80 3.15
C GLU A 118 15.51 -9.74 1.81
N THR A 119 14.98 -10.43 0.81
CA THR A 119 15.38 -10.22 -0.57
C THR A 119 14.54 -9.11 -1.19
N GLN A 120 15.16 -7.99 -1.49
CA GLN A 120 14.54 -6.86 -2.19
C GLN A 120 15.18 -6.69 -3.56
N TYR A 121 14.37 -6.39 -4.56
CA TYR A 121 14.85 -6.07 -5.91
C TYR A 121 14.99 -4.56 -6.04
N LYS A 122 16.22 -4.09 -6.24
CA LYS A 122 16.55 -2.66 -6.31
C LYS A 122 17.36 -2.32 -7.52
N SER A 123 17.18 -1.09 -8.01
CA SER A 123 18.06 -0.51 -9.03
C SER A 123 19.49 -0.35 -8.49
N ARG A 124 20.44 -0.52 -9.38
CA ARG A 124 21.83 -0.10 -9.14
C ARG A 124 22.08 1.37 -9.48
N ILE A 125 21.09 2.01 -10.10
CA ILE A 125 21.15 3.44 -10.45
C ILE A 125 20.64 4.23 -9.25
N THR A 126 21.57 4.78 -8.45
CA THR A 126 21.24 5.54 -7.24
C THR A 126 20.48 6.84 -7.52
N ALA A 127 20.66 7.41 -8.71
CA ALA A 127 19.93 8.62 -9.14
C ALA A 127 18.45 8.36 -9.47
N GLY A 128 18.02 7.10 -9.49
CA GLY A 128 16.67 6.71 -9.90
C GLY A 128 16.44 6.75 -11.41
N ILE A 129 15.26 6.33 -11.83
CA ILE A 129 14.84 6.27 -13.24
C ILE A 129 14.19 7.62 -13.61
N PRO A 130 14.74 8.43 -14.54
CA PRO A 130 14.09 9.66 -14.99
C PRO A 130 12.75 9.36 -15.68
N TYR A 131 11.69 10.07 -15.30
CA TYR A 131 10.35 9.90 -15.84
C TYR A 131 9.49 11.16 -15.69
N THR A 132 8.32 11.18 -16.31
CA THR A 132 7.28 12.18 -16.10
C THR A 132 6.13 11.54 -15.30
N PRO A 133 5.70 12.13 -14.15
CA PRO A 133 4.55 11.64 -13.41
C PRO A 133 3.30 11.49 -14.31
N GLY A 134 2.64 10.34 -14.21
CA GLY A 134 1.56 9.95 -15.13
C GLY A 134 2.00 9.10 -16.33
N ASP A 135 3.30 8.96 -16.58
CA ASP A 135 3.82 8.08 -17.63
C ASP A 135 3.43 6.62 -17.40
N SER A 136 3.36 5.88 -18.50
CA SER A 136 3.20 4.43 -18.43
C SER A 136 4.53 3.76 -18.12
N VAL A 137 4.49 2.81 -17.18
CA VAL A 137 5.57 1.92 -16.85
C VAL A 137 5.24 0.50 -17.31
N SER A 138 6.20 -0.17 -17.94
CA SER A 138 6.11 -1.60 -18.26
C SER A 138 7.07 -2.34 -17.34
N VAL A 139 6.58 -3.41 -16.70
CA VAL A 139 7.35 -4.23 -15.78
C VAL A 139 7.36 -5.66 -16.28
N VAL A 140 8.53 -6.30 -16.25
CA VAL A 140 8.71 -7.72 -16.56
C VAL A 140 9.39 -8.38 -15.38
N ILE A 141 8.70 -9.29 -14.75
CA ILE A 141 9.19 -10.16 -13.69
C ILE A 141 9.35 -11.53 -14.32
N PRO A 142 10.59 -12.03 -14.47
CA PRO A 142 10.81 -13.31 -15.17
C PRO A 142 10.28 -14.52 -14.39
N GLY A 143 10.13 -14.37 -13.08
CA GLY A 143 9.78 -15.47 -12.20
C GLY A 143 10.96 -16.42 -11.95
N ALA A 144 10.74 -17.38 -11.07
CA ALA A 144 11.67 -18.45 -10.79
C ALA A 144 10.92 -19.76 -10.55
N THR A 145 11.60 -20.88 -10.71
CA THR A 145 11.10 -22.23 -10.42
C THR A 145 11.48 -22.65 -8.99
N GLY A 146 10.82 -23.70 -8.48
CA GLY A 146 11.04 -24.25 -7.14
C GLY A 146 10.02 -23.77 -6.11
N ASP A 147 10.13 -24.28 -4.90
CA ASP A 147 9.14 -24.06 -3.83
C ASP A 147 9.00 -22.61 -3.40
N PHE A 148 10.07 -21.83 -3.53
CA PHE A 148 10.11 -20.38 -3.24
C PHE A 148 10.19 -19.53 -4.52
N GLY A 149 9.77 -20.06 -5.66
CA GLY A 149 9.72 -19.34 -6.94
C GLY A 149 8.44 -18.51 -7.05
N TYR A 150 8.58 -17.22 -7.36
CA TYR A 150 7.47 -16.36 -7.71
C TYR A 150 7.13 -16.51 -9.21
N ALA A 151 5.85 -16.45 -9.56
CA ALA A 151 5.41 -16.63 -10.94
C ALA A 151 5.88 -15.48 -11.85
N ALA A 152 6.14 -15.80 -13.13
CA ALA A 152 6.42 -14.78 -14.12
C ALA A 152 5.19 -13.90 -14.37
N ILE A 153 5.40 -12.60 -14.49
CA ILE A 153 4.36 -11.62 -14.81
C ILE A 153 4.92 -10.49 -15.66
N SER A 154 4.13 -10.04 -16.62
CA SER A 154 4.41 -8.84 -17.41
C SER A 154 3.17 -7.97 -17.45
N PHE A 155 3.33 -6.69 -17.18
CA PHE A 155 2.21 -5.76 -17.19
C PHE A 155 2.64 -4.36 -17.61
N LYS A 156 1.64 -3.52 -17.89
CA LYS A 156 1.80 -2.10 -18.13
C LYS A 156 0.81 -1.35 -17.26
N ALA A 157 1.29 -0.40 -16.48
CA ALA A 157 0.48 0.46 -15.62
C ALA A 157 0.88 1.92 -15.82
N LYS A 158 0.02 2.84 -15.41
CA LYS A 158 0.37 4.26 -15.31
C LYS A 158 0.91 4.56 -13.92
N THR A 159 1.86 5.48 -13.83
CA THR A 159 2.37 6.01 -12.57
C THR A 159 1.40 7.06 -12.00
N ALA A 160 1.52 7.37 -10.71
CA ALA A 160 0.81 8.47 -10.09
C ALA A 160 1.19 9.81 -10.76
N GLU A 161 0.19 10.65 -10.99
CA GLU A 161 0.35 11.96 -11.61
C GLU A 161 0.84 12.99 -10.59
N ALA A 162 1.56 14.00 -11.06
CA ALA A 162 1.89 15.15 -10.23
C ALA A 162 0.63 15.90 -9.79
N PHE A 163 0.67 16.46 -8.59
CA PHE A 163 -0.43 17.28 -8.06
C PHE A 163 0.10 18.41 -7.18
N THR A 164 -0.77 19.33 -6.85
CA THR A 164 -0.52 20.40 -5.88
C THR A 164 -1.65 20.42 -4.86
N VAL A 165 -1.31 20.72 -3.61
CA VAL A 165 -2.30 20.98 -2.56
C VAL A 165 -2.43 22.50 -2.42
N GLN A 166 -3.66 23.00 -2.36
CA GLN A 166 -3.89 24.40 -2.09
C GLN A 166 -3.47 24.74 -0.64
N PRO A 167 -2.82 25.86 -0.41
CA PRO A 167 -2.48 26.30 0.95
C PRO A 167 -3.72 26.30 1.84
N PHE A 168 -3.59 25.78 3.04
CA PHE A 168 -4.62 25.82 4.06
C PHE A 168 -4.04 26.32 5.38
N VAL A 169 -4.90 26.92 6.20
CA VAL A 169 -4.57 27.35 7.55
C VAL A 169 -5.12 26.32 8.52
N PRO A 170 -4.37 25.93 9.57
CA PRO A 170 -4.92 25.08 10.62
C PRO A 170 -6.23 25.67 11.16
N PRO A 171 -7.31 24.87 11.23
CA PRO A 171 -8.62 25.37 11.68
C PRO A 171 -8.60 25.65 13.18
N ALA A 172 -9.61 26.37 13.69
CA ALA A 172 -9.85 26.46 15.12
C ALA A 172 -10.05 25.05 15.71
N VAL A 173 -9.62 24.86 16.95
CA VAL A 173 -9.83 23.58 17.66
C VAL A 173 -11.34 23.26 17.70
N GLY A 174 -11.68 22.02 17.32
CA GLY A 174 -13.08 21.59 17.21
C GLY A 174 -13.73 21.81 15.85
N SER A 175 -13.02 22.45 14.91
CA SER A 175 -13.44 22.59 13.52
C SER A 175 -12.81 21.55 12.62
N ARG A 176 -13.46 21.20 11.51
CA ARG A 176 -12.90 20.35 10.47
C ARG A 176 -11.84 21.12 9.66
N LEU A 177 -10.91 20.39 9.05
CA LEU A 177 -9.94 20.93 8.10
C LEU A 177 -10.37 20.60 6.67
N ASP A 178 -10.71 21.60 5.89
CA ASP A 178 -11.04 21.43 4.48
C ASP A 178 -9.74 21.38 3.65
N LEU A 179 -9.64 20.41 2.76
CA LEU A 179 -8.49 20.17 1.89
C LEU A 179 -8.91 20.34 0.43
N ARG A 180 -7.99 20.88 -0.37
CA ARG A 180 -8.18 20.98 -1.82
C ARG A 180 -6.86 20.67 -2.53
N TRP A 181 -6.95 19.95 -3.65
CA TRP A 181 -5.80 19.60 -4.47
C TRP A 181 -6.16 19.59 -5.95
N THR A 182 -5.16 19.54 -6.82
CA THR A 182 -5.39 19.31 -8.24
C THR A 182 -5.89 17.88 -8.43
N PRO A 183 -7.13 17.64 -8.92
CA PRO A 183 -7.65 16.29 -9.12
C PRO A 183 -6.84 15.53 -10.17
N GLY A 184 -6.77 14.20 -10.04
CA GLY A 184 -6.18 13.33 -11.05
C GLY A 184 -7.09 13.15 -12.25
N GLN A 185 -6.52 12.69 -13.37
CA GLN A 185 -7.31 12.26 -14.52
C GLN A 185 -7.92 10.87 -14.31
N ASP A 186 -7.37 10.09 -13.38
CA ASP A 186 -7.85 8.77 -13.04
C ASP A 186 -8.44 8.76 -11.63
N LEU A 187 -9.76 8.57 -11.57
CA LEU A 187 -10.50 8.50 -10.29
C LEU A 187 -10.14 7.28 -9.42
N ASN A 188 -9.36 6.33 -9.96
CA ASN A 188 -8.86 5.19 -9.18
C ASN A 188 -7.59 5.53 -8.36
N ASN A 189 -7.07 6.75 -8.47
CA ASN A 189 -6.03 7.21 -7.58
C ASN A 189 -6.60 7.44 -6.17
N THR A 190 -5.73 7.27 -5.20
CA THR A 190 -6.04 7.58 -3.79
C THR A 190 -5.17 8.74 -3.35
N MET A 191 -5.79 9.76 -2.75
CA MET A 191 -5.07 10.81 -2.05
C MET A 191 -4.88 10.40 -0.60
N VAL A 192 -3.64 10.42 -0.14
CA VAL A 192 -3.26 10.12 1.25
C VAL A 192 -2.71 11.37 1.89
N PHE A 193 -3.35 11.81 2.97
CA PHE A 193 -2.83 12.90 3.81
C PHE A 193 -2.38 12.34 5.16
N SER A 194 -1.20 12.73 5.60
CA SER A 194 -0.63 12.36 6.90
C SER A 194 -0.34 13.61 7.70
N PHE A 195 -1.05 13.79 8.80
CA PHE A 195 -0.86 14.90 9.74
C PHE A 195 -0.11 14.37 10.96
N ARG A 196 1.19 14.68 11.04
CA ARG A 196 2.09 14.20 12.10
C ARG A 196 2.23 15.26 13.17
N TYR A 197 2.27 14.85 14.43
CA TYR A 197 2.36 15.76 15.55
C TYR A 197 3.07 15.14 16.76
N ALA A 198 3.56 16.01 17.66
CA ALA A 198 4.05 15.59 18.95
C ALA A 198 2.86 15.35 19.88
N GLY A 199 2.70 14.11 20.37
CA GLY A 199 1.72 13.77 21.40
C GLY A 199 2.07 14.43 22.74
N ALA A 200 1.14 14.36 23.69
CA ALA A 200 1.31 14.97 25.02
C ALA A 200 2.62 14.51 25.70
N GLY A 201 3.42 15.48 26.15
CA GLY A 201 4.71 15.22 26.80
C GLY A 201 5.85 14.82 25.87
N SER A 202 5.64 14.88 24.55
CA SER A 202 6.68 14.59 23.55
C SER A 202 7.16 15.85 22.87
N ASP A 203 8.45 15.92 22.57
CA ASP A 203 9.10 16.96 21.77
C ASP A 203 9.44 16.49 20.35
N VAL A 204 9.06 15.25 20.00
CA VAL A 204 9.25 14.66 18.67
C VAL A 204 7.91 14.24 18.07
N LEU A 205 7.82 14.23 16.74
CA LEU A 205 6.64 13.72 16.03
C LEU A 205 6.52 12.23 16.30
N ASN A 206 5.51 11.81 17.06
CA ASN A 206 5.29 10.42 17.47
C ASN A 206 3.86 9.94 17.27
N GLN A 207 2.98 10.81 16.77
CA GLN A 207 1.59 10.50 16.43
C GLN A 207 1.28 10.97 15.02
N GLN A 208 0.34 10.32 14.37
CA GLN A 208 -0.18 10.78 13.09
C GLN A 208 -1.67 10.47 12.91
N VAL A 209 -2.33 11.35 12.18
CA VAL A 209 -3.63 11.10 11.57
C VAL A 209 -3.39 10.79 10.10
N MET A 210 -3.81 9.65 9.63
CA MET A 210 -3.72 9.27 8.23
C MET A 210 -5.13 9.24 7.64
N CYS A 211 -5.35 10.01 6.59
CA CYS A 211 -6.61 10.06 5.86
C CYS A 211 -6.41 9.60 4.43
N GLN A 212 -7.39 8.87 3.89
CA GLN A 212 -7.41 8.39 2.51
C GLN A 212 -8.68 8.89 1.83
N TYR A 213 -8.54 9.53 0.70
CA TYR A 213 -9.62 10.15 -0.05
C TYR A 213 -9.61 9.70 -1.52
N ARG A 214 -10.75 9.82 -2.18
CA ARG A 214 -10.80 9.76 -3.64
C ARG A 214 -10.06 10.94 -4.22
N ASP A 215 -9.51 10.76 -5.42
CA ASP A 215 -8.75 11.81 -6.08
C ASP A 215 -9.65 12.73 -6.93
N ASP A 216 -10.66 13.30 -6.29
CA ASP A 216 -11.67 14.17 -6.91
C ASP A 216 -11.41 15.67 -6.69
N GLY A 217 -10.36 16.01 -5.96
CA GLY A 217 -9.86 17.38 -5.80
C GLY A 217 -10.23 18.06 -4.49
N ALA A 218 -11.10 17.51 -3.65
CA ALA A 218 -11.45 18.12 -2.37
C ALA A 218 -12.01 17.10 -1.37
N ASP A 219 -11.68 17.31 -0.08
CA ASP A 219 -12.31 16.60 1.03
C ASP A 219 -12.05 17.33 2.36
N SER A 220 -12.46 16.75 3.49
CA SER A 220 -12.23 17.32 4.81
C SER A 220 -11.79 16.29 5.85
N VAL A 221 -10.87 16.70 6.72
CA VAL A 221 -10.51 15.92 7.92
C VAL A 221 -11.49 16.27 9.03
N PRO A 222 -12.26 15.30 9.55
CA PRO A 222 -13.21 15.57 10.64
C PRO A 222 -12.51 16.10 11.89
N ALA A 223 -13.17 17.04 12.60
CA ALA A 223 -12.66 17.70 13.79
C ALA A 223 -12.07 16.74 14.83
N LYS A 224 -12.73 15.61 15.07
CA LYS A 224 -12.29 14.58 16.05
C LYS A 224 -10.91 14.01 15.77
N TYR A 225 -10.46 13.98 14.50
CA TYR A 225 -9.15 13.49 14.13
C TYR A 225 -8.10 14.59 14.15
N ILE A 226 -8.42 15.81 13.68
CA ILE A 226 -7.44 16.87 13.49
C ILE A 226 -7.17 17.69 14.76
N ALA A 227 -8.01 17.63 15.79
CA ALA A 227 -7.92 18.44 16.99
C ALA A 227 -6.55 18.35 17.70
N SER A 228 -6.01 17.14 17.87
CA SER A 228 -4.71 16.93 18.52
C SER A 228 -3.56 17.47 17.67
N TRP A 229 -3.65 17.37 16.35
CA TRP A 229 -2.66 17.94 15.44
C TRP A 229 -2.67 19.47 15.54
N VAL A 230 -3.84 20.09 15.47
CA VAL A 230 -3.98 21.56 15.57
C VAL A 230 -3.45 22.11 16.88
N SER A 231 -3.64 21.39 17.99
CA SER A 231 -3.22 21.81 19.34
C SER A 231 -1.75 21.52 19.65
N SER A 232 -1.05 20.77 18.80
CA SER A 232 0.32 20.37 19.06
C SER A 232 1.30 21.51 18.74
N PRO A 233 2.34 21.73 19.59
CA PRO A 233 3.39 22.73 19.31
C PRO A 233 4.32 22.32 18.18
N LYS A 234 4.36 21.03 17.81
CA LYS A 234 5.13 20.50 16.68
C LYS A 234 4.21 19.74 15.74
N GLN A 235 4.13 20.22 14.53
CA GLN A 235 3.23 19.76 13.50
C GLN A 235 3.98 19.60 12.17
N ALA A 236 3.60 18.61 11.41
CA ALA A 236 3.97 18.47 10.00
C ALA A 236 2.80 17.82 9.27
N TRP A 237 2.70 18.05 7.98
CA TRP A 237 1.75 17.32 7.15
C TRP A 237 2.42 16.89 5.84
N TYR A 238 1.92 15.84 5.25
CA TYR A 238 2.40 15.25 4.01
C TYR A 238 1.19 14.86 3.17
N ALA A 239 1.32 14.92 1.88
CA ALA A 239 0.32 14.41 0.97
C ALA A 239 0.99 13.60 -0.13
N SER A 240 0.34 12.50 -0.48
CA SER A 240 0.78 11.57 -1.52
C SER A 240 -0.40 11.21 -2.40
N ARG A 241 -0.20 11.23 -3.71
CA ARG A 241 -1.08 10.57 -4.66
C ARG A 241 -0.58 9.15 -4.85
N VAL A 242 -1.44 8.18 -4.60
CA VAL A 242 -1.12 6.76 -4.71
C VAL A 242 -1.98 6.14 -5.81
N ARG A 243 -1.32 5.43 -6.71
CA ARG A 243 -1.97 4.64 -7.74
C ARG A 243 -1.57 3.18 -7.57
N THR A 244 -2.55 2.33 -7.39
CA THR A 244 -2.33 0.90 -7.25
C THR A 244 -2.89 0.17 -8.46
N TRP A 245 -2.12 -0.78 -8.97
CA TRP A 245 -2.55 -1.74 -9.97
C TRP A 245 -2.31 -3.13 -9.41
N VAL A 246 -3.35 -3.96 -9.41
CA VAL A 246 -3.33 -5.32 -8.85
C VAL A 246 -3.55 -6.33 -9.95
N ALA A 247 -2.76 -7.38 -9.96
CA ALA A 247 -2.92 -8.48 -10.90
C ALA A 247 -2.74 -9.84 -10.23
N PRO A 248 -3.41 -10.87 -10.76
CA PRO A 248 -3.09 -12.24 -10.41
C PRO A 248 -1.68 -12.61 -10.94
N ALA A 249 -0.93 -13.36 -10.15
CA ALA A 249 0.41 -13.86 -10.49
C ALA A 249 0.50 -15.35 -10.10
N GLY A 250 0.19 -16.23 -11.05
CA GLY A 250 0.08 -17.66 -10.79
C GLY A 250 -1.02 -17.97 -9.78
N LYS A 251 -0.66 -18.52 -8.61
CA LYS A 251 -1.59 -18.77 -7.49
C LYS A 251 -1.70 -17.61 -6.50
N GLY A 252 -0.97 -16.52 -6.73
CA GLY A 252 -0.87 -15.38 -5.84
C GLY A 252 -1.27 -14.07 -6.51
N TYR A 253 -0.81 -12.98 -5.90
CA TYR A 253 -1.13 -11.61 -6.32
C TYR A 253 0.14 -10.77 -6.44
N PHE A 254 0.04 -9.75 -7.26
CA PHE A 254 1.07 -8.74 -7.44
C PHE A 254 0.45 -7.34 -7.40
N ASP A 255 1.04 -6.46 -6.61
CA ASP A 255 0.65 -5.06 -6.51
C ASP A 255 1.76 -4.16 -7.07
N PHE A 256 1.42 -3.35 -8.06
CA PHE A 256 2.24 -2.22 -8.46
C PHE A 256 1.71 -0.96 -7.77
N ILE A 257 2.53 -0.32 -6.97
CA ILE A 257 2.17 0.85 -6.17
C ILE A 257 3.04 2.03 -6.61
N SER A 258 2.45 2.97 -7.33
CA SER A 258 3.12 4.22 -7.69
C SER A 258 2.68 5.34 -6.76
N THR A 259 3.66 6.08 -6.22
CA THR A 259 3.40 7.23 -5.36
C THR A 259 4.05 8.48 -5.92
N PHE A 260 3.35 9.59 -5.82
CA PHE A 260 3.87 10.92 -6.02
C PHE A 260 3.68 11.70 -4.72
N ASP A 261 4.80 12.02 -4.08
CA ASP A 261 4.81 12.74 -2.81
C ASP A 261 5.08 14.22 -3.09
N ILE A 262 4.32 15.11 -2.50
CA ILE A 262 4.69 16.53 -2.52
C ILE A 262 5.88 16.75 -1.56
N PRO A 263 6.85 17.59 -1.94
CA PRO A 263 7.89 18.01 -1.01
C PRO A 263 7.23 18.60 0.24
N THR A 264 7.74 18.21 1.40
CA THR A 264 7.25 18.71 2.70
C THR A 264 7.14 20.23 2.65
N PRO A 265 5.95 20.81 2.82
CA PRO A 265 5.88 22.24 3.07
C PRO A 265 6.64 22.48 4.38
N THR A 266 7.54 23.44 4.38
CA THR A 266 8.03 23.99 5.65
C THR A 266 6.82 24.32 6.50
N ALA A 267 6.81 23.85 7.75
CA ALA A 267 5.74 24.16 8.70
C ALA A 267 5.42 25.65 8.65
N PRO A 268 4.15 26.04 8.71
CA PRO A 268 3.76 27.43 8.74
C PRO A 268 4.39 28.16 9.90
#